data_8f3bc5380e6ae90dc42e3ca37dfb5d6e
#
_entry.id   8f3bc5380e6ae90dc42e3ca37dfb5d6e
#
_cell.length_a   1.000
_cell.length_b   1.000
_cell.length_c   1.000
_cell.angle_alpha   90.00
_cell.angle_beta   90.00
_cell.angle_gamma   90.00
#
_symmetry.space_group_name_H-M   'P 1'
#
loop_
_entity.id
_entity.type
_entity.pdbx_description
1 polymer ?
#
loop_
_entity_poly.entity_id
_entity_poly.type
_entity_poly.pdbx_seq_one_letter_code
_entity_poly.pdbx_strand_id
1 'polypeptide(L)'
;MSARALGVIVTGGRHYVLSADDFLLIEGTMRARGAKTIFTDGSAGVADQVEAWAERRGISVSRVTANWMHEGPATPEERNTSLVELARTVIAFPGEDPTDDLLEKARRRRLRIVESPGRIAAQRPMLARPILNLTRSPRQRSGPSLRL
;
A
#
# COMPACT_ATOMS: atom_id res chain seq x y z
N MET A 1 -5.84 21.30 14.92
CA MET A 1 -5.75 20.31 13.84
C MET A 1 -5.51 18.93 14.44
N SER A 2 -6.23 17.95 13.97
CA SER A 2 -6.09 16.62 14.57
C SER A 2 -4.85 15.92 14.05
N ALA A 3 -4.33 14.98 14.84
CA ALA A 3 -3.17 14.19 14.43
C ALA A 3 -3.45 13.42 13.14
N ARG A 4 -4.71 13.05 12.91
CA ARG A 4 -5.10 12.32 11.69
C ARG A 4 -4.82 13.10 10.42
N ALA A 5 -4.92 14.43 10.50
CA ALA A 5 -4.67 15.28 9.34
C ALA A 5 -3.18 15.45 9.07
N LEU A 6 -2.34 15.12 10.06
CA LEU A 6 -0.90 15.37 9.95
C LEU A 6 -0.09 14.14 9.56
N GLY A 7 -0.75 13.03 9.27
CA GLY A 7 -0.02 11.80 8.96
C GLY A 7 -0.53 11.11 7.72
N VAL A 8 0.29 10.22 7.20
CA VAL A 8 -0.10 9.33 6.10
C VAL A 8 0.24 7.90 6.51
N ILE A 9 -0.58 6.96 6.07
CA ILE A 9 -0.33 5.55 6.25
C ILE A 9 0.37 5.05 4.98
N VAL A 10 1.46 4.31 5.14
CA VAL A 10 2.14 3.70 3.98
C VAL A 10 2.02 2.20 4.13
N THR A 11 1.56 1.53 3.08
CA THR A 11 1.38 0.08 3.07
C THR A 11 1.91 -0.51 1.78
N GLY A 12 2.30 -1.78 1.83
CA GLY A 12 2.79 -2.50 0.67
C GLY A 12 3.29 -3.87 1.08
N GLY A 13 3.78 -4.62 0.13
CA GLY A 13 4.13 -6.00 0.33
C GLY A 13 5.52 -6.22 0.90
N ARG A 14 5.72 -7.45 1.34
CA ARG A 14 6.97 -7.88 1.93
C ARG A 14 8.11 -7.91 0.91
N HIS A 15 7.79 -8.16 -0.33
CA HIS A 15 8.79 -8.40 -1.37
C HIS A 15 8.96 -7.26 -2.37
N TYR A 16 8.21 -6.21 -2.20
CA TYR A 16 8.31 -5.08 -3.12
C TYR A 16 9.46 -4.16 -2.71
N VAL A 17 10.30 -3.78 -3.68
CA VAL A 17 11.43 -2.88 -3.43
C VAL A 17 11.05 -1.50 -3.95
N LEU A 18 11.08 -0.51 -3.06
CA LEU A 18 10.71 0.85 -3.41
C LEU A 18 11.76 1.49 -4.31
N SER A 19 11.31 2.15 -5.36
CA SER A 19 12.19 2.88 -6.26
C SER A 19 12.33 4.32 -5.79
N ALA A 20 13.25 5.06 -6.43
CA ALA A 20 13.39 6.48 -6.15
C ALA A 20 12.07 7.21 -6.43
N ASP A 21 11.37 6.84 -7.50
CA ASP A 21 10.09 7.46 -7.82
C ASP A 21 9.04 7.16 -6.75
N ASP A 22 9.10 5.97 -6.15
CA ASP A 22 8.17 5.62 -5.07
C ASP A 22 8.38 6.54 -3.87
N PHE A 23 9.64 6.79 -3.51
CA PHE A 23 9.93 7.70 -2.40
C PHE A 23 9.49 9.13 -2.74
N LEU A 24 9.64 9.54 -3.99
CA LEU A 24 9.14 10.85 -4.41
C LEU A 24 7.62 10.93 -4.28
N LEU A 25 6.92 9.84 -4.57
CA LEU A 25 5.47 9.79 -4.39
C LEU A 25 5.11 10.00 -2.93
N ILE A 26 5.82 9.33 -2.02
CA ILE A 26 5.56 9.49 -0.59
C ILE A 26 5.81 10.95 -0.19
N GLU A 27 6.94 11.48 -0.58
CA GLU A 27 7.30 12.85 -0.21
C GLU A 27 6.31 13.87 -0.75
N GLY A 28 5.92 13.71 -2.01
CA GLY A 28 4.97 14.62 -2.64
C GLY A 28 3.59 14.55 -2.00
N THR A 29 3.16 13.35 -1.66
CA THR A 29 1.86 13.17 -1.01
C THR A 29 1.87 13.81 0.38
N MET A 30 2.94 13.60 1.14
CA MET A 30 3.05 14.21 2.46
C MET A 30 3.00 15.73 2.36
N ARG A 31 3.73 16.28 1.39
CA ARG A 31 3.76 17.72 1.21
C ARG A 31 2.38 18.26 0.83
N ALA A 32 1.71 17.57 -0.09
CA ALA A 32 0.40 17.99 -0.55
C ALA A 32 -0.64 17.94 0.55
N ARG A 33 -0.49 16.99 1.48
CA ARG A 33 -1.46 16.81 2.57
C ARG A 33 -1.05 17.53 3.85
N GLY A 34 0.12 18.15 3.87
CA GLY A 34 0.63 18.77 5.09
C GLY A 34 0.98 17.74 6.17
N ALA A 35 1.31 16.53 5.74
CA ALA A 35 1.59 15.44 6.67
C ALA A 35 3.03 15.51 7.16
N LYS A 36 3.21 15.19 8.44
CA LYS A 36 4.53 15.23 9.07
C LYS A 36 4.94 13.88 9.65
N THR A 37 4.04 12.93 9.69
CA THR A 37 4.28 11.61 10.27
C THR A 37 3.84 10.54 9.32
N ILE A 38 4.61 9.46 9.27
CA ILE A 38 4.25 8.26 8.52
C ILE A 38 3.85 7.19 9.52
N PHE A 39 2.72 6.52 9.25
CA PHE A 39 2.26 5.39 10.05
C PHE A 39 2.50 4.11 9.27
N THR A 40 3.12 3.12 9.90
CA THR A 40 3.37 1.82 9.29
C THR A 40 2.94 0.72 10.26
N ASP A 41 2.85 -0.51 9.75
CA ASP A 41 2.55 -1.65 10.59
C ASP A 41 3.80 -2.37 11.09
N GLY A 42 4.99 -1.88 10.72
CA GLY A 42 6.24 -2.47 11.17
C GLY A 42 6.61 -3.78 10.50
N SER A 43 5.90 -4.16 9.45
CA SER A 43 6.21 -5.42 8.76
C SER A 43 7.46 -5.30 7.90
N ALA A 44 7.98 -6.45 7.48
CA ALA A 44 9.12 -6.47 6.57
C ALA A 44 8.68 -5.96 5.20
N GLY A 45 9.62 -5.48 4.42
CA GLY A 45 9.36 -5.03 3.05
C GLY A 45 9.15 -3.53 2.96
N VAL A 46 8.00 -3.12 2.44
CA VAL A 46 7.75 -1.70 2.22
C VAL A 46 7.87 -0.89 3.51
N ALA A 47 7.30 -1.39 4.61
CA ALA A 47 7.36 -0.67 5.87
C ALA A 47 8.80 -0.47 6.34
N ASP A 48 9.63 -1.51 6.28
CA ASP A 48 11.03 -1.41 6.65
C ASP A 48 11.77 -0.35 5.84
N GLN A 49 11.55 -0.36 4.54
CA GLN A 49 12.24 0.55 3.64
C GLN A 49 11.82 1.99 3.90
N VAL A 50 10.54 2.20 4.14
CA VAL A 50 10.02 3.53 4.42
C VAL A 50 10.56 4.04 5.75
N GLU A 51 10.62 3.19 6.75
CA GLU A 51 11.13 3.59 8.06
C GLU A 51 12.61 4.01 7.97
N ALA A 52 13.41 3.23 7.24
CA ALA A 52 14.83 3.56 7.08
C ALA A 52 15.00 4.87 6.31
N TRP A 53 14.23 5.04 5.25
CA TRP A 53 14.28 6.27 4.45
C TRP A 53 13.86 7.48 5.29
N ALA A 54 12.78 7.34 6.05
CA ALA A 54 12.27 8.45 6.86
C ALA A 54 13.26 8.83 7.93
N GLU A 55 13.92 7.84 8.54
CA GLU A 55 14.92 8.12 9.56
C GLU A 55 16.06 8.96 9.00
N ARG A 56 16.53 8.63 7.81
CA ARG A 56 17.60 9.39 7.17
C ARG A 56 17.17 10.81 6.83
N ARG A 57 15.89 11.04 6.67
CA ARG A 57 15.34 12.35 6.30
C ARG A 57 14.82 13.14 7.49
N GLY A 58 14.89 12.57 8.68
CA GLY A 58 14.34 13.23 9.85
C GLY A 58 12.83 13.29 9.87
N ILE A 59 12.16 12.37 9.15
CA ILE A 59 10.70 12.30 9.10
C ILE A 59 10.23 11.39 10.22
N SER A 60 9.22 11.81 10.94
CA SER A 60 8.68 11.04 12.06
C SER A 60 7.94 9.80 11.55
N VAL A 61 8.19 8.66 12.17
CA VAL A 61 7.50 7.42 11.86
C VAL A 61 6.89 6.85 13.14
N SER A 62 5.65 6.44 13.05
CA SER A 62 4.97 5.77 14.14
C SER A 62 4.55 4.39 13.68
N ARG A 63 5.00 3.37 14.39
CA ARG A 63 4.73 1.98 14.03
C ARG A 63 3.58 1.46 14.86
N VAL A 64 2.59 0.86 14.21
CA VAL A 64 1.41 0.31 14.87
C VAL A 64 1.53 -1.20 14.85
N THR A 65 1.96 -1.78 15.98
CA THR A 65 2.24 -3.21 16.06
C THR A 65 1.43 -3.92 17.13
N ALA A 66 0.73 -3.16 17.97
CA ALA A 66 0.00 -3.72 19.10
C ALA A 66 -1.50 -3.63 18.86
N ASN A 67 -2.23 -4.55 19.48
CA ASN A 67 -3.68 -4.50 19.46
C ASN A 67 -4.15 -3.78 20.72
N TRP A 68 -4.76 -2.62 20.55
CA TRP A 68 -5.21 -1.83 21.67
C TRP A 68 -6.34 -2.47 22.45
N MET A 69 -7.00 -3.47 21.85
CA MET A 69 -8.18 -4.10 22.45
C MET A 69 -7.83 -5.21 23.43
N HIS A 70 -6.65 -5.81 23.32
CA HIS A 70 -6.21 -6.86 24.22
C HIS A 70 -4.69 -6.97 24.15
N GLU A 71 -4.14 -7.75 25.08
CA GLU A 71 -2.70 -7.90 25.17
C GLU A 71 -2.16 -8.76 24.03
N GLY A 72 -0.90 -8.54 23.72
CA GLY A 72 -0.18 -9.34 22.77
C GLY A 72 -0.06 -8.69 21.40
N PRO A 73 0.69 -9.34 20.52
CA PRO A 73 0.88 -8.79 19.18
C PRO A 73 -0.40 -8.85 18.37
N ALA A 74 -0.64 -7.81 17.62
CA ALA A 74 -1.82 -7.72 16.77
C ALA A 74 -1.63 -8.56 15.51
N THR A 75 -2.71 -9.14 15.02
CA THR A 75 -2.71 -9.72 13.68
C THR A 75 -2.61 -8.59 12.66
N PRO A 76 -2.25 -8.89 11.40
CA PRO A 76 -2.24 -7.85 10.37
C PRO A 76 -3.57 -7.13 10.24
N GLU A 77 -4.67 -7.87 10.33
CA GLU A 77 -6.00 -7.26 10.22
C GLU A 77 -6.29 -6.32 11.38
N GLU A 78 -5.85 -6.69 12.58
CA GLU A 78 -6.05 -5.84 13.76
C GLU A 78 -5.21 -4.57 13.66
N ARG A 79 -3.97 -4.71 13.18
CA ARG A 79 -3.12 -3.53 12.98
C ARG A 79 -3.75 -2.58 11.96
N ASN A 80 -4.32 -3.14 10.89
CA ASN A 80 -4.96 -2.33 9.87
C ASN A 80 -6.15 -1.57 10.41
N THR A 81 -6.93 -2.23 11.29
CA THR A 81 -8.06 -1.56 11.93
C THR A 81 -7.59 -0.34 12.72
N SER A 82 -6.47 -0.48 13.43
CA SER A 82 -5.92 0.65 14.18
C SER A 82 -5.36 1.73 13.26
N LEU A 83 -4.69 1.31 12.18
CA LEU A 83 -4.07 2.27 11.25
C LEU A 83 -5.08 3.21 10.63
N VAL A 84 -6.21 2.67 10.17
CA VAL A 84 -7.17 3.52 9.45
C VAL A 84 -7.85 4.54 10.35
N GLU A 85 -7.63 4.44 11.66
CA GLU A 85 -8.14 5.44 12.59
C GLU A 85 -7.14 6.58 12.81
N LEU A 86 -5.90 6.41 12.38
CA LEU A 86 -4.83 7.36 12.71
C LEU A 86 -4.58 8.42 11.65
N ALA A 87 -5.02 8.21 10.43
CA ALA A 87 -4.76 9.15 9.36
C ALA A 87 -5.89 9.14 8.36
N ARG A 88 -5.89 10.13 7.47
CA ARG A 88 -6.92 10.25 6.45
C ARG A 88 -6.43 9.90 5.06
N THR A 89 -5.14 9.61 4.93
CA THR A 89 -4.52 9.32 3.64
C THR A 89 -3.71 8.05 3.73
N VAL A 90 -3.85 7.19 2.75
CA VAL A 90 -3.10 5.94 2.63
C VAL A 90 -2.36 5.96 1.31
N ILE A 91 -1.06 5.62 1.35
CA ILE A 91 -0.25 5.44 0.14
C ILE A 91 0.01 3.95 0.02
N ALA A 92 -0.43 3.36 -1.08
CA ALA A 92 -0.40 1.91 -1.27
C ALA A 92 0.53 1.52 -2.40
N PHE A 93 1.47 0.64 -2.08
CA PHE A 93 2.39 0.03 -3.03
C PHE A 93 1.96 -1.41 -3.30
N PRO A 94 2.54 -2.09 -4.29
CA PRO A 94 2.18 -3.49 -4.53
C PRO A 94 2.32 -4.32 -3.26
N GLY A 95 1.34 -5.16 -3.00
CA GLY A 95 1.31 -5.97 -1.80
C GLY A 95 0.31 -7.09 -1.92
N GLU A 96 0.15 -7.82 -0.82
CA GLU A 96 -0.66 -9.01 -0.74
C GLU A 96 -1.88 -8.77 0.14
N ASP A 97 -2.42 -9.84 0.72
CA ASP A 97 -3.67 -9.79 1.46
C ASP A 97 -3.70 -8.72 2.56
N PRO A 98 -2.64 -8.54 3.37
CA PRO A 98 -2.73 -7.49 4.38
C PRO A 98 -2.87 -6.08 3.79
N THR A 99 -2.23 -5.83 2.64
CA THR A 99 -2.39 -4.54 1.97
C THR A 99 -3.80 -4.38 1.45
N ASP A 100 -4.35 -5.43 0.85
CA ASP A 100 -5.73 -5.39 0.34
C ASP A 100 -6.72 -5.16 1.47
N ASP A 101 -6.51 -5.82 2.61
CA ASP A 101 -7.37 -5.63 3.78
C ASP A 101 -7.35 -4.20 4.27
N LEU A 102 -6.16 -3.60 4.32
CA LEU A 102 -6.04 -2.20 4.76
C LEU A 102 -6.80 -1.28 3.81
N LEU A 103 -6.67 -1.50 2.51
CA LEU A 103 -7.34 -0.64 1.55
C LEU A 103 -8.84 -0.79 1.61
N GLU A 104 -9.35 -1.99 1.86
CA GLU A 104 -10.78 -2.16 2.02
C GLU A 104 -11.28 -1.39 3.23
N LYS A 105 -10.57 -1.48 4.35
CA LYS A 105 -10.93 -0.73 5.55
C LYS A 105 -10.86 0.77 5.32
N ALA A 106 -9.85 1.21 4.57
CA ALA A 106 -9.71 2.63 4.24
C ALA A 106 -10.87 3.11 3.38
N ARG A 107 -11.31 2.31 2.43
CA ARG A 107 -12.46 2.67 1.59
C ARG A 107 -13.73 2.79 2.41
N ARG A 108 -13.94 1.89 3.36
CA ARG A 108 -15.12 1.95 4.21
C ARG A 108 -15.15 3.22 5.05
N ARG A 109 -13.98 3.74 5.40
CA ARG A 109 -13.88 4.96 6.19
C ARG A 109 -13.70 6.19 5.32
N ARG A 110 -13.72 6.00 4.01
CA ARG A 110 -13.61 7.10 3.03
C ARG A 110 -12.31 7.87 3.15
N LEU A 111 -11.22 7.16 3.44
CA LEU A 111 -9.91 7.75 3.42
C LEU A 111 -9.47 8.01 1.98
N ARG A 112 -8.57 8.97 1.80
CA ARG A 112 -7.96 9.19 0.50
C ARG A 112 -6.93 8.10 0.26
N ILE A 113 -7.03 7.43 -0.87
CA ILE A 113 -6.09 6.36 -1.21
C ILE A 113 -5.29 6.80 -2.42
N VAL A 114 -3.96 6.77 -2.27
CA VAL A 114 -3.03 7.07 -3.35
C VAL A 114 -2.34 5.75 -3.69
N GLU A 115 -2.65 5.21 -4.86
CA GLU A 115 -2.01 3.96 -5.30
C GLU A 115 -0.82 4.28 -6.18
N SER A 116 0.31 3.61 -5.94
CA SER A 116 1.49 3.85 -6.74
C SER A 116 1.27 3.35 -8.16
N PRO A 117 1.97 3.92 -9.15
CA PRO A 117 1.85 3.40 -10.52
C PRO A 117 2.20 1.92 -10.62
N GLY A 118 3.17 1.45 -9.84
CA GLY A 118 3.52 0.03 -9.83
C GLY A 118 2.40 -0.83 -9.32
N ARG A 119 1.66 -0.38 -8.29
CA ARG A 119 0.52 -1.13 -7.78
C ARG A 119 -0.60 -1.17 -8.80
N ILE A 120 -0.89 -0.04 -9.44
CA ILE A 120 -1.94 0.01 -10.45
C ILE A 120 -1.59 -0.93 -11.61
N ALA A 121 -0.35 -0.91 -12.06
CA ALA A 121 0.09 -1.77 -13.15
C ALA A 121 0.00 -3.25 -12.77
N ALA A 122 0.37 -3.60 -11.53
CA ALA A 122 0.33 -4.98 -11.08
C ALA A 122 -1.09 -5.52 -11.00
N GLN A 123 -2.08 -4.65 -10.81
CA GLN A 123 -3.46 -5.07 -10.69
C GLN A 123 -4.24 -5.00 -12.00
N ARG A 124 -3.59 -4.54 -13.08
CA ARG A 124 -4.27 -4.39 -14.34
C ARG A 124 -4.72 -5.74 -14.87
N PRO A 125 -5.98 -5.87 -15.32
CA PRO A 125 -6.47 -7.14 -15.83
C PRO A 125 -5.70 -7.58 -17.06
N MET A 126 -5.67 -8.89 -17.29
CA MET A 126 -5.00 -9.43 -18.46
C MET A 126 -5.52 -8.85 -19.75
N LEU A 127 -6.80 -8.61 -19.82
CA LEU A 127 -7.36 -8.07 -21.05
C LEU A 127 -6.88 -6.68 -21.36
N ALA A 128 -6.38 -5.99 -20.40
CA ALA A 128 -5.82 -4.67 -20.67
C ALA A 128 -4.42 -4.74 -21.23
N ARG A 129 -3.82 -5.89 -21.21
CA ARG A 129 -2.55 -6.06 -21.88
C ARG A 129 -2.84 -6.12 -23.36
N PRO A 130 -2.09 -5.58 -24.08
CA PRO A 130 -2.36 -5.56 -25.46
C PRO A 130 -2.45 -6.85 -25.93
N ILE A 131 -3.39 -6.87 -26.11
CA ILE A 131 -3.78 -7.72 -26.62
C ILE A 131 -2.91 -8.11 -27.63
N LEU A 132 -2.31 -8.22 -27.51
CA LEU A 132 -1.51 -8.46 -28.27
C LEU A 132 -1.38 -9.68 -28.45
N ASN A 133 -1.97 -9.90 -28.25
CA ASN A 133 -2.02 -10.88 -28.32
C ASN A 133 -2.74 -11.58 -28.59
N LEU A 134 -3.31 -11.24 -28.88
CA LEU A 134 -3.99 -11.91 -29.06
C LEU A 134 -3.94 -12.79 -29.66
N THR A 135 -3.49 -12.75 -29.66
CA THR A 135 -3.42 -13.67 -30.11
C THR A 135 -3.28 -14.76 -29.84
N ARG A 136 -3.53 -14.72 -29.47
CA ARG A 136 -3.51 -15.76 -29.57
C ARG A 136 -3.54 -16.58 -29.16
N SER A 137 -3.67 -16.44 -28.58
CA SER A 137 -3.86 -17.24 -28.71
C SER A 137 -4.06 -18.10 -28.29
N PRO A 138 -4.08 -18.07 -28.01
CA PRO A 138 -4.46 -18.87 -28.06
C PRO A 138 -4.41 -19.75 -27.43
N ARG A 139 -4.42 -19.53 -26.79
CA ARG A 139 -4.41 -20.19 -26.85
C ARG A 139 -4.33 -20.68 -26.19
N GLN A 140 -4.65 -20.28 -25.56
CA GLN A 140 -4.69 -20.48 -25.59
C GLN A 140 -5.09 -20.97 -25.08
N ARG A 141 -5.45 -20.76 -24.55
CA ARG A 141 -5.89 -21.09 -24.77
C ARG A 141 -6.18 -21.91 -24.62
N SER A 142 -6.40 -21.80 -23.79
CA SER A 142 -6.68 -22.42 -24.27
C SER A 142 -7.04 -23.06 -24.34
N GLY A 143 -7.36 -22.87 -23.85
CA GLY A 143 -7.57 -23.15 -24.63
C GLY A 143 -7.80 -23.68 -24.75
N PRO A 144 -8.13 -23.72 -24.77
CA PRO A 144 -8.28 -24.18 -25.58
C PRO A 144 -8.26 -24.39 -26.03
N SER A 145 -8.39 -23.80 -25.84
CA SER A 145 -8.28 -23.68 -26.92
C SER A 145 -8.23 -23.87 -27.41
N LEU A 146 -8.34 -23.57 -27.43
CA LEU A 146 -8.31 -23.51 -28.50
C LEU A 146 -7.90 -23.80 -29.13
N ARG A 147 -7.77 -23.69 -29.31
CA ARG A 147 -7.52 -23.91 -30.25
C ARG A 147 -7.01 -24.14 -30.91
N LEU A 148 -6.91 -23.61 -30.81
CA LEU A 148 -6.61 -23.59 -31.65
C LEU A 148 -6.44 -23.92 -32.15
#